data_0e501d9154623071cccf4fc3d5a15569
#
_entry.id   0e501d9154623071cccf4fc3d5a15569
#
_cell.length_a   1.000
_cell.length_b   1.000
_cell.length_c   1.000
_cell.angle_alpha   90.00
_cell.angle_beta   90.00
_cell.angle_gamma   90.00
#
_symmetry.space_group_name_H-M   'P 1'
#
loop_
_entity.id
_entity.type
_entity.pdbx_description
1 polymer ?
#
loop_
_entity_poly.entity_id
_entity_poly.type
_entity_poly.pdbx_seq_one_letter_code
_entity_poly.pdbx_strand_id
1 'polypeptide(L)'
;IEEFLRKEGIEFKISPEFTKKDLPLRHKVEVLEEKINSDFIIERYQKNKVLIICNTVKEAQKVFEELLEKIEDKERIHLFHSKFIKKDRKLKEKRILELGSKENKDYGIWVATQVVEASLDIDFDILFTELSDLNGLFQRMGRCYRNRPLQDEITNCYVFIGNDKQKNTGVGSVIDKEIYSLSRDYLKEKLRGSLDEKMKMLAIAELYTTEKLEKTEYYGQVKRVLEYLDKIIAYEYEKKDVREMF
;
A
#
# COMPACT_ATOMS: atom_id res chain seq x y z
N ILE A 1 10.77 -14.02 -13.25
CA ILE A 1 9.76 -14.91 -13.88
C ILE A 1 10.14 -15.18 -15.33
N GLU A 2 10.39 -14.16 -16.18
CA GLU A 2 10.77 -14.36 -17.60
C GLU A 2 12.00 -15.23 -17.76
N GLU A 3 13.06 -14.95 -16.99
CA GLU A 3 14.31 -15.72 -17.02
C GLU A 3 14.07 -17.19 -16.63
N PHE A 4 13.24 -17.41 -15.59
CA PHE A 4 12.84 -18.75 -15.17
C PHE A 4 12.07 -19.48 -16.29
N LEU A 5 11.05 -18.85 -16.88
CA LEU A 5 10.24 -19.46 -17.94
C LEU A 5 11.11 -19.82 -19.16
N ARG A 6 12.09 -18.96 -19.53
CA ARG A 6 13.03 -19.24 -20.61
C ARG A 6 13.94 -20.41 -20.31
N LYS A 7 14.44 -20.51 -19.05
CA LYS A 7 15.30 -21.60 -18.61
C LYS A 7 14.58 -22.95 -18.65
N GLU A 8 13.29 -22.97 -18.31
CA GLU A 8 12.44 -24.14 -18.35
C GLU A 8 11.88 -24.46 -19.76
N GLY A 9 12.27 -23.71 -20.80
CA GLY A 9 11.80 -23.90 -22.16
C GLY A 9 10.29 -23.62 -22.36
N ILE A 10 9.68 -22.88 -21.43
CA ILE A 10 8.25 -22.53 -21.51
C ILE A 10 8.06 -21.38 -22.48
N GLU A 11 7.33 -21.63 -23.57
CA GLU A 11 6.91 -20.56 -24.46
C GLU A 11 5.92 -19.62 -23.77
N PHE A 12 6.25 -18.35 -23.72
CA PHE A 12 5.37 -17.32 -23.19
C PHE A 12 5.37 -16.08 -24.08
N LYS A 13 4.23 -15.39 -24.09
CA LYS A 13 4.06 -14.13 -24.79
C LYS A 13 3.90 -13.02 -23.78
N ILE A 14 4.83 -12.06 -23.83
CA ILE A 14 4.66 -10.81 -23.06
C ILE A 14 3.54 -10.02 -23.73
N SER A 15 2.44 -9.81 -23.02
CA SER A 15 1.42 -8.90 -23.51
C SER A 15 2.01 -7.50 -23.60
N PRO A 16 1.77 -6.77 -24.70
CA PRO A 16 2.17 -5.37 -24.78
C PRO A 16 1.56 -4.63 -23.59
N GLU A 17 2.33 -3.69 -23.03
CA GLU A 17 1.89 -2.89 -21.90
C GLU A 17 0.49 -2.33 -22.16
N PHE A 18 -0.43 -2.65 -21.28
CA PHE A 18 -1.79 -2.10 -21.31
C PHE A 18 -1.76 -0.62 -20.87
N THR A 19 -1.18 0.21 -21.70
CA THR A 19 -1.31 1.67 -21.56
C THR A 19 -2.62 2.08 -22.19
N LYS A 20 -3.69 2.18 -21.40
CA LYS A 20 -4.82 3.02 -21.81
C LYS A 20 -4.25 4.43 -21.98
N LYS A 21 -4.29 4.93 -23.21
CA LYS A 21 -3.69 6.23 -23.58
C LYS A 21 -4.24 7.42 -22.80
N ASP A 22 -5.43 7.27 -22.17
CA ASP A 22 -6.16 8.36 -21.54
C ASP A 22 -6.75 7.96 -20.17
N LEU A 23 -5.92 7.46 -19.25
CA LEU A 23 -6.35 7.30 -17.87
C LEU A 23 -6.43 8.69 -17.22
N PRO A 24 -7.59 9.05 -16.63
CA PRO A 24 -7.72 10.34 -15.97
C PRO A 24 -6.75 10.46 -14.81
N LEU A 25 -6.27 11.68 -14.56
CA LEU A 25 -5.54 11.99 -13.33
C LEU A 25 -6.45 11.72 -12.13
N ARG A 26 -5.98 10.95 -11.17
CA ARG A 26 -6.78 10.52 -10.01
C ARG A 26 -6.18 10.93 -8.68
N HIS A 27 -4.88 11.19 -8.65
CA HIS A 27 -4.16 11.40 -7.40
C HIS A 27 -3.29 12.66 -7.47
N LYS A 28 -3.39 13.48 -6.44
CA LYS A 28 -2.43 14.52 -6.11
C LYS A 28 -1.84 14.20 -4.74
N VAL A 29 -0.52 14.08 -4.71
CA VAL A 29 0.23 13.56 -3.57
C VAL A 29 0.94 14.68 -2.84
N GLU A 30 0.78 14.71 -1.53
CA GLU A 30 1.61 15.49 -0.60
C GLU A 30 2.44 14.54 0.25
N VAL A 31 3.74 14.76 0.28
CA VAL A 31 4.71 13.95 1.03
C VAL A 31 5.11 14.71 2.29
N LEU A 32 4.89 14.09 3.44
CA LEU A 32 5.09 14.67 4.77
C LEU A 32 6.25 13.97 5.48
N GLU A 33 7.30 14.74 5.82
CA GLU A 33 8.50 14.23 6.49
C GLU A 33 8.30 14.12 8.00
N GLU A 34 7.18 13.58 8.41
CA GLU A 34 6.76 13.37 9.78
C GLU A 34 6.01 12.04 9.93
N LYS A 35 5.71 11.65 11.15
CA LYS A 35 4.81 10.53 11.44
C LYS A 35 3.36 10.94 11.22
N ILE A 36 2.56 9.93 10.88
CA ILE A 36 1.10 10.10 10.85
C ILE A 36 0.60 10.62 12.19
N ASN A 37 -0.22 11.66 12.16
CA ASN A 37 -0.80 12.26 13.35
C ASN A 37 -2.28 12.64 13.15
N SER A 38 -3.04 12.57 14.23
CA SER A 38 -4.48 12.77 14.22
C SER A 38 -4.88 14.23 13.98
N ASP A 39 -4.11 15.20 14.42
CA ASP A 39 -4.45 16.63 14.27
C ASP A 39 -4.43 17.04 12.81
N PHE A 40 -3.40 16.65 12.07
CA PHE A 40 -3.30 16.89 10.63
C PHE A 40 -4.48 16.26 9.84
N ILE A 41 -4.94 15.08 10.28
CA ILE A 41 -6.07 14.36 9.67
C ILE A 41 -7.37 15.11 9.94
N ILE A 42 -7.60 15.54 11.19
CA ILE A 42 -8.81 16.24 11.62
C ILE A 42 -8.99 17.57 10.89
N GLU A 43 -7.91 18.34 10.73
CA GLU A 43 -7.95 19.61 9.98
C GLU A 43 -8.46 19.46 8.54
N ARG A 44 -8.30 18.26 7.95
CA ARG A 44 -8.70 17.94 6.56
C ARG A 44 -9.97 17.12 6.45
N TYR A 45 -10.52 16.70 7.58
CA TYR A 45 -11.79 15.98 7.62
C TYR A 45 -12.97 16.93 7.49
N GLN A 46 -13.66 16.89 6.35
CA GLN A 46 -14.81 17.77 6.04
C GLN A 46 -16.07 16.96 5.77
N LYS A 47 -16.35 15.95 6.61
CA LYS A 47 -17.48 15.01 6.41
C LYS A 47 -17.40 14.35 5.01
N ASN A 48 -16.25 13.81 4.70
CA ASN A 48 -15.94 13.06 3.51
C ASN A 48 -15.54 11.62 3.87
N LYS A 49 -15.31 10.78 2.88
CA LYS A 49 -14.83 9.41 3.09
C LYS A 49 -13.31 9.42 3.25
N VAL A 50 -12.83 9.18 4.45
CA VAL A 50 -11.40 9.18 4.77
C VAL A 50 -10.90 7.78 5.04
N LEU A 51 -9.85 7.39 4.34
CA LEU A 51 -9.10 6.15 4.57
C LEU A 51 -7.73 6.48 5.16
N ILE A 52 -7.41 5.85 6.29
CA ILE A 52 -6.12 5.98 6.96
C ILE A 52 -5.47 4.61 6.98
N ILE A 53 -4.24 4.49 6.46
CA ILE A 53 -3.53 3.20 6.43
C ILE A 53 -2.22 3.31 7.19
N CYS A 54 -2.13 2.56 8.29
CA CYS A 54 -0.93 2.42 9.09
C CYS A 54 -0.20 1.10 8.77
N ASN A 55 1.11 1.08 8.94
CA ASN A 55 1.91 -0.11 8.67
C ASN A 55 1.79 -1.18 9.76
N THR A 56 1.41 -0.80 10.97
CA THR A 56 1.25 -1.74 12.10
C THR A 56 -0.12 -1.60 12.76
N VAL A 57 -0.58 -2.71 13.35
CA VAL A 57 -1.83 -2.72 14.12
C VAL A 57 -1.77 -1.76 15.30
N LYS A 58 -0.62 -1.69 15.97
CA LYS A 58 -0.42 -0.81 17.13
C LYS A 58 -0.58 0.67 16.75
N GLU A 59 -0.02 1.09 15.62
CA GLU A 59 -0.17 2.48 15.15
C GLU A 59 -1.60 2.77 14.70
N ALA A 60 -2.24 1.82 14.00
CA ALA A 60 -3.64 1.96 13.62
C ALA A 60 -4.57 2.12 14.83
N GLN A 61 -4.35 1.35 15.90
CA GLN A 61 -5.09 1.47 17.16
C GLN A 61 -4.87 2.83 17.82
N LYS A 62 -3.61 3.28 17.89
CA LYS A 62 -3.26 4.58 18.47
C LYS A 62 -3.95 5.73 17.73
N VAL A 63 -3.83 5.77 16.39
CA VAL A 63 -4.49 6.81 15.58
C VAL A 63 -6.02 6.76 15.74
N PHE A 64 -6.59 5.57 15.79
CA PHE A 64 -8.02 5.38 16.01
C PHE A 64 -8.48 5.93 17.37
N GLU A 65 -7.75 5.64 18.45
CA GLU A 65 -8.04 6.13 19.79
C GLU A 65 -7.93 7.66 19.86
N GLU A 66 -6.88 8.25 19.30
CA GLU A 66 -6.71 9.70 19.23
C GLU A 66 -7.85 10.40 18.47
N LEU A 67 -8.34 9.80 17.36
CA LEU A 67 -9.48 10.33 16.62
C LEU A 67 -10.79 10.23 17.42
N LEU A 68 -11.01 9.12 18.15
CA LEU A 68 -12.17 8.98 19.03
C LEU A 68 -12.21 9.99 20.18
N GLU A 69 -11.04 10.44 20.65
CA GLU A 69 -10.97 11.47 21.69
C GLU A 69 -11.31 12.87 21.16
N LYS A 70 -10.97 13.16 19.90
CA LYS A 70 -11.00 14.50 19.33
C LYS A 70 -12.23 14.79 18.46
N ILE A 71 -12.87 13.75 17.90
CA ILE A 71 -14.03 13.89 17.00
C ILE A 71 -15.30 13.53 17.79
N GLU A 72 -16.31 14.40 17.72
CA GLU A 72 -17.59 14.21 18.42
C GLU A 72 -18.40 13.03 17.87
N ASP A 73 -18.47 12.88 16.54
CA ASP A 73 -19.24 11.82 15.87
C ASP A 73 -18.43 10.51 15.83
N LYS A 74 -18.32 9.88 17.00
CA LYS A 74 -17.53 8.64 17.19
C LYS A 74 -18.04 7.45 16.38
N GLU A 75 -19.33 7.43 16.07
CA GLU A 75 -19.94 6.34 15.29
C GLU A 75 -19.47 6.30 13.85
N ARG A 76 -18.88 7.38 13.35
CA ARG A 76 -18.32 7.51 12.01
C ARG A 76 -16.86 7.07 11.91
N ILE A 77 -16.23 6.69 13.03
CA ILE A 77 -14.83 6.30 13.09
C ILE A 77 -14.76 4.79 13.28
N HIS A 78 -14.06 4.13 12.38
CA HIS A 78 -13.95 2.67 12.35
C HIS A 78 -12.51 2.21 12.30
N LEU A 79 -12.24 1.04 12.90
CA LEU A 79 -10.93 0.39 12.87
C LEU A 79 -11.02 -0.98 12.18
N PHE A 80 -10.05 -1.28 11.28
CA PHE A 80 -9.98 -2.55 10.57
C PHE A 80 -8.55 -3.06 10.40
N HIS A 81 -8.25 -4.24 10.97
CA HIS A 81 -6.95 -4.90 10.87
C HIS A 81 -7.07 -6.43 10.95
N SER A 82 -5.99 -7.14 10.71
CA SER A 82 -5.95 -8.60 10.62
C SER A 82 -6.22 -9.34 11.95
N LYS A 83 -6.05 -8.68 13.10
CA LYS A 83 -6.22 -9.29 14.44
C LYS A 83 -7.68 -9.42 14.89
N PHE A 84 -8.66 -8.93 14.12
CA PHE A 84 -10.06 -9.20 14.42
C PHE A 84 -10.42 -10.66 14.20
N ILE A 85 -11.25 -11.23 15.06
CA ILE A 85 -11.80 -12.57 14.86
C ILE A 85 -12.62 -12.64 13.58
N LYS A 86 -12.73 -13.81 12.98
CA LYS A 86 -13.34 -14.02 11.66
C LYS A 86 -14.76 -13.42 11.53
N LYS A 87 -15.58 -13.51 12.59
CA LYS A 87 -16.95 -12.94 12.62
C LYS A 87 -16.92 -11.42 12.50
N ASP A 88 -16.14 -10.76 13.35
CA ASP A 88 -16.05 -9.30 13.37
C ASP A 88 -15.38 -8.75 12.11
N ARG A 89 -14.38 -9.48 11.61
CA ARG A 89 -13.72 -9.14 10.34
C ARG A 89 -14.72 -9.08 9.19
N LYS A 90 -15.57 -10.10 9.02
CA LYS A 90 -16.62 -10.11 7.97
C LYS A 90 -17.58 -8.92 8.11
N LEU A 91 -17.98 -8.59 9.35
CA LEU A 91 -18.86 -7.44 9.58
C LEU A 91 -18.19 -6.12 9.19
N LYS A 92 -16.91 -5.95 9.55
CA LYS A 92 -16.13 -4.75 9.20
C LYS A 92 -15.88 -4.66 7.69
N GLU A 93 -15.56 -5.78 7.05
CA GLU A 93 -15.43 -5.85 5.57
C GLU A 93 -16.73 -5.42 4.88
N LYS A 94 -17.87 -5.90 5.34
CA LYS A 94 -19.16 -5.47 4.79
C LYS A 94 -19.37 -3.96 4.95
N ARG A 95 -19.12 -3.40 6.13
CA ARG A 95 -19.31 -1.97 6.42
C ARG A 95 -18.37 -1.07 5.61
N ILE A 96 -17.11 -1.45 5.46
CA ILE A 96 -16.16 -0.65 4.67
C ILE A 96 -16.51 -0.69 3.18
N LEU A 97 -17.01 -1.82 2.66
CA LEU A 97 -17.51 -1.94 1.30
C LEU A 97 -18.77 -1.08 1.08
N GLU A 98 -19.68 -1.06 2.05
CA GLU A 98 -20.88 -0.22 2.00
C GLU A 98 -20.53 1.27 1.97
N LEU A 99 -19.63 1.74 2.86
CA LEU A 99 -19.21 3.14 2.84
C LEU A 99 -18.38 3.47 1.59
N GLY A 100 -17.46 2.59 1.20
CA GLY A 100 -16.58 2.76 0.04
C GLY A 100 -17.26 2.57 -1.32
N SER A 101 -18.54 2.23 -1.36
CA SER A 101 -19.31 2.17 -2.61
C SER A 101 -19.46 3.57 -3.21
N LYS A 102 -19.47 3.66 -4.55
CA LYS A 102 -19.67 4.92 -5.28
C LYS A 102 -21.06 5.51 -5.08
N GLU A 103 -22.05 4.66 -4.94
CA GLU A 103 -23.46 5.03 -4.77
C GLU A 103 -23.71 5.59 -3.36
N ASN A 104 -22.92 5.18 -2.40
CA ASN A 104 -23.02 5.65 -1.03
C ASN A 104 -22.52 7.10 -0.93
N LYS A 105 -23.35 8.00 -0.42
CA LYS A 105 -23.05 9.43 -0.21
C LYS A 105 -22.73 9.76 1.25
N ASP A 106 -22.69 8.76 2.11
CA ASP A 106 -22.36 8.91 3.50
C ASP A 106 -20.87 9.23 3.69
N TYR A 107 -20.47 9.59 4.89
CA TYR A 107 -19.10 9.98 5.24
C TYR A 107 -18.60 9.20 6.46
N GLY A 108 -17.31 9.19 6.66
CA GLY A 108 -16.70 8.55 7.83
C GLY A 108 -15.21 8.30 7.64
N ILE A 109 -14.58 7.88 8.72
CA ILE A 109 -13.15 7.60 8.79
C ILE A 109 -12.94 6.12 9.03
N TRP A 110 -12.14 5.49 8.18
CA TRP A 110 -11.65 4.14 8.39
C TRP A 110 -10.15 4.16 8.65
N VAL A 111 -9.76 3.73 9.83
CA VAL A 111 -8.35 3.46 10.16
C VAL A 111 -8.09 1.99 9.92
N ALA A 112 -7.10 1.68 9.11
CA ALA A 112 -6.81 0.31 8.71
C ALA A 112 -5.29 0.02 8.64
N THR A 113 -4.97 -1.25 8.47
CA THR A 113 -3.63 -1.69 8.06
C THR A 113 -3.67 -2.22 6.62
N GLN A 114 -2.62 -2.91 6.17
CA GLN A 114 -2.51 -3.49 4.82
C GLN A 114 -3.69 -4.39 4.42
N VAL A 115 -4.56 -4.76 5.35
CA VAL A 115 -5.73 -5.61 5.10
C VAL A 115 -6.67 -5.05 4.02
N VAL A 116 -6.63 -3.75 3.77
CA VAL A 116 -7.45 -3.08 2.74
C VAL A 116 -6.79 -3.00 1.36
N GLU A 117 -5.51 -3.37 1.27
CA GLU A 117 -4.76 -3.36 0.00
C GLU A 117 -5.24 -4.46 -0.95
N ALA A 118 -5.62 -5.61 -0.39
CA ALA A 118 -6.04 -6.77 -1.17
C ALA A 118 -7.58 -6.86 -1.28
N SER A 119 -8.06 -7.10 -2.49
CA SER A 119 -9.42 -7.61 -2.81
C SER A 119 -10.63 -6.77 -2.37
N LEU A 120 -10.46 -5.57 -1.83
CA LEU A 120 -11.60 -4.69 -1.51
C LEU A 120 -11.86 -3.70 -2.65
N ASP A 121 -13.09 -3.67 -3.15
CA ASP A 121 -13.52 -2.68 -4.12
C ASP A 121 -14.14 -1.48 -3.43
N ILE A 122 -13.27 -0.57 -2.96
CA ILE A 122 -13.61 0.62 -2.20
C ILE A 122 -13.07 1.89 -2.88
N ASP A 123 -13.80 2.99 -2.74
CA ASP A 123 -13.45 4.30 -3.28
C ASP A 123 -13.65 5.40 -2.24
N PHE A 124 -12.57 5.88 -1.68
CA PHE A 124 -12.53 6.94 -0.67
C PHE A 124 -12.16 8.29 -1.30
N ASP A 125 -12.45 9.39 -0.56
CA ASP A 125 -12.18 10.74 -1.04
C ASP A 125 -10.77 11.20 -0.70
N ILE A 126 -10.28 10.82 0.49
CA ILE A 126 -8.96 11.19 0.97
C ILE A 126 -8.26 9.96 1.54
N LEU A 127 -6.99 9.83 1.21
CA LEU A 127 -6.09 8.82 1.76
C LEU A 127 -5.00 9.49 2.60
N PHE A 128 -4.87 9.06 3.85
CA PHE A 128 -3.70 9.29 4.70
C PHE A 128 -2.98 7.97 4.89
N THR A 129 -1.68 7.91 4.61
CA THR A 129 -0.96 6.63 4.73
C THR A 129 0.46 6.81 5.22
N GLU A 130 0.93 5.92 6.09
CA GLU A 130 2.36 5.73 6.25
C GLU A 130 2.94 5.13 4.95
N LEU A 131 4.12 5.56 4.55
CA LEU A 131 4.85 4.90 3.46
C LEU A 131 5.21 3.46 3.88
N SER A 132 4.96 2.51 3.01
CA SER A 132 5.54 1.15 3.05
C SER A 132 6.69 1.05 2.06
N ASP A 133 6.39 0.61 0.86
CA ASP A 133 7.21 0.69 -0.34
C ASP A 133 6.35 1.28 -1.48
N LEU A 134 6.92 1.52 -2.65
CA LEU A 134 6.15 2.13 -3.74
C LEU A 134 5.03 1.24 -4.27
N ASN A 135 5.22 -0.10 -4.28
CA ASN A 135 4.15 -1.00 -4.72
C ASN A 135 2.95 -0.95 -3.77
N GLY A 136 3.22 -1.09 -2.46
CA GLY A 136 2.20 -0.96 -1.43
C GLY A 136 1.53 0.41 -1.45
N LEU A 137 2.31 1.49 -1.60
CA LEU A 137 1.76 2.85 -1.71
C LEU A 137 0.77 2.95 -2.89
N PHE A 138 1.13 2.48 -4.07
CA PHE A 138 0.25 2.57 -5.25
C PHE A 138 -0.99 1.69 -5.12
N GLN A 139 -0.91 0.54 -4.43
CA GLN A 139 -2.07 -0.27 -4.09
C GLN A 139 -3.02 0.47 -3.13
N ARG A 140 -2.49 1.18 -2.13
CA ARG A 140 -3.25 2.03 -1.19
C ARG A 140 -3.92 3.18 -1.93
N MET A 141 -3.19 3.88 -2.78
CA MET A 141 -3.73 4.95 -3.62
C MET A 141 -4.86 4.46 -4.53
N GLY A 142 -4.80 3.21 -5.00
CA GLY A 142 -5.88 2.56 -5.74
C GLY A 142 -7.18 2.37 -4.95
N ARG A 143 -7.26 2.76 -3.67
CA ARG A 143 -8.46 2.78 -2.82
C ARG A 143 -9.06 4.17 -2.67
N CYS A 144 -8.42 5.16 -3.27
CA CYS A 144 -8.83 6.56 -3.28
C CYS A 144 -9.00 7.01 -4.73
N TYR A 145 -10.11 7.65 -5.07
CA TYR A 145 -10.44 8.03 -6.45
C TYR A 145 -10.24 6.90 -7.46
N ARG A 146 -10.68 5.71 -7.07
CA ARG A 146 -10.40 4.46 -7.81
C ARG A 146 -10.86 4.50 -9.26
N ASN A 147 -12.04 5.04 -9.51
CA ASN A 147 -12.67 5.03 -10.83
C ASN A 147 -13.22 6.41 -11.25
N ARG A 148 -12.74 7.47 -10.64
CA ARG A 148 -13.19 8.85 -10.92
C ARG A 148 -11.98 9.76 -11.13
N PRO A 149 -12.08 10.75 -12.03
CA PRO A 149 -11.04 11.75 -12.18
C PRO A 149 -10.94 12.63 -10.95
N LEU A 150 -9.76 13.13 -10.67
CA LEU A 150 -9.56 14.18 -9.68
C LEU A 150 -10.27 15.43 -10.22
N GLN A 151 -11.20 15.96 -9.44
CA GLN A 151 -11.87 17.23 -9.70
C GLN A 151 -11.11 18.27 -8.90
N ASP A 152 -10.72 19.34 -9.56
CA ASP A 152 -9.87 20.40 -8.99
C ASP A 152 -8.46 19.94 -8.61
N GLU A 153 -7.58 20.88 -8.37
CA GLU A 153 -6.20 20.60 -7.96
C GLU A 153 -6.07 20.30 -6.45
N ILE A 154 -7.04 19.59 -5.87
CA ILE A 154 -7.07 19.28 -4.43
C ILE A 154 -6.21 18.06 -4.14
N THR A 155 -5.33 18.15 -3.15
CA THR A 155 -4.57 17.01 -2.65
C THR A 155 -5.53 16.00 -2.03
N ASN A 156 -5.46 14.76 -2.50
CA ASN A 156 -6.29 13.65 -2.01
C ASN A 156 -5.49 12.46 -1.45
N CYS A 157 -4.15 12.51 -1.53
CA CYS A 157 -3.27 11.50 -0.98
C CYS A 157 -2.15 12.14 -0.15
N TYR A 158 -2.13 11.86 1.14
CA TYR A 158 -1.12 12.34 2.08
C TYR A 158 -0.26 11.17 2.53
N VAL A 159 1.05 11.24 2.26
CA VAL A 159 1.99 10.15 2.51
C VAL A 159 3.00 10.57 3.57
N PHE A 160 2.89 9.98 4.73
CA PHE A 160 3.82 10.19 5.85
C PHE A 160 5.03 9.28 5.68
N ILE A 161 6.21 9.87 5.61
CA ILE A 161 7.45 9.13 5.39
C ILE A 161 8.37 9.09 6.62
N GLY A 162 7.92 9.66 7.74
CA GLY A 162 8.78 9.84 8.89
C GLY A 162 9.96 10.76 8.62
N ASN A 163 10.85 10.86 9.58
CA ASN A 163 12.11 11.60 9.47
C ASN A 163 13.24 10.82 10.14
N ASP A 164 14.44 11.38 10.18
CA ASP A 164 15.61 10.69 10.72
C ASP A 164 15.50 10.36 12.22
N LYS A 165 14.72 11.14 12.97
CA LYS A 165 14.45 10.91 14.39
C LYS A 165 13.26 9.99 14.65
N GLN A 166 12.27 10.00 13.74
CA GLN A 166 11.00 9.30 13.88
C GLN A 166 10.65 8.57 12.59
N LYS A 167 11.10 7.33 12.48
CA LYS A 167 10.77 6.46 11.34
C LYS A 167 9.31 6.00 11.40
N ASN A 168 8.75 5.68 10.24
CA ASN A 168 7.44 5.01 10.13
C ASN A 168 7.44 3.68 10.87
N THR A 169 6.24 3.26 11.28
CA THR A 169 6.09 1.98 11.99
C THR A 169 6.30 0.79 11.05
N GLY A 170 6.73 -0.32 11.60
CA GLY A 170 6.91 -1.57 10.85
C GLY A 170 8.18 -1.65 9.99
N VAL A 171 8.96 -0.57 9.85
CA VAL A 171 10.22 -0.61 9.11
C VAL A 171 11.21 -1.54 9.81
N GLY A 172 11.69 -2.56 9.09
CA GLY A 172 12.58 -3.60 9.59
C GLY A 172 11.90 -4.79 10.26
N SER A 173 10.55 -4.79 10.34
CA SER A 173 9.78 -5.93 10.87
C SER A 173 8.63 -6.38 9.94
N VAL A 174 7.95 -5.44 9.34
CA VAL A 174 6.85 -5.66 8.37
C VAL A 174 7.29 -5.23 6.97
N ILE A 175 8.13 -4.21 6.92
CA ILE A 175 8.64 -3.60 5.69
C ILE A 175 10.15 -3.74 5.71
N ASP A 176 10.72 -4.20 4.60
CA ASP A 176 12.16 -4.25 4.43
C ASP A 176 12.78 -2.84 4.51
N LYS A 177 13.88 -2.70 5.25
CA LYS A 177 14.51 -1.40 5.51
C LYS A 177 15.10 -0.76 4.27
N GLU A 178 15.71 -1.56 3.42
CA GLU A 178 16.41 -1.08 2.23
C GLU A 178 15.39 -0.68 1.16
N ILE A 179 14.38 -1.52 0.94
CA ILE A 179 13.27 -1.22 0.03
C ILE A 179 12.51 0.03 0.50
N TYR A 180 12.29 0.17 1.82
CA TYR A 180 11.70 1.38 2.40
C TYR A 180 12.55 2.62 2.10
N SER A 181 13.86 2.56 2.35
CA SER A 181 14.76 3.70 2.14
C SER A 181 14.79 4.12 0.67
N LEU A 182 14.92 3.16 -0.25
CA LEU A 182 14.87 3.41 -1.69
C LEU A 182 13.55 4.07 -2.11
N SER A 183 12.43 3.56 -1.60
CA SER A 183 11.09 4.09 -1.90
C SER A 183 10.88 5.50 -1.33
N ARG A 184 11.34 5.75 -0.11
CA ARG A 184 11.28 7.05 0.57
C ARG A 184 12.05 8.12 -0.19
N ASP A 185 13.29 7.83 -0.55
CA ASP A 185 14.17 8.78 -1.23
C ASP A 185 13.64 9.09 -2.63
N TYR A 186 13.18 8.08 -3.37
CA TYR A 186 12.57 8.27 -4.67
C TYR A 186 11.28 9.10 -4.61
N LEU A 187 10.42 8.83 -3.61
CA LEU A 187 9.18 9.59 -3.39
C LEU A 187 9.47 11.06 -3.09
N LYS A 188 10.45 11.34 -2.24
CA LYS A 188 10.86 12.71 -1.90
C LYS A 188 11.34 13.50 -3.11
N GLU A 189 12.11 12.87 -3.97
CA GLU A 189 12.76 13.53 -5.10
C GLU A 189 11.84 13.67 -6.32
N LYS A 190 11.02 12.67 -6.62
CA LYS A 190 10.36 12.55 -7.92
C LYS A 190 8.84 12.47 -7.90
N LEU A 191 8.22 12.14 -6.78
CA LEU A 191 6.79 11.83 -6.76
C LEU A 191 6.00 12.75 -5.82
N ARG A 192 5.92 14.04 -6.18
CA ARG A 192 5.10 15.04 -5.48
C ARG A 192 4.12 15.69 -6.46
N GLY A 193 2.96 16.09 -5.96
CA GLY A 193 1.93 16.75 -6.79
C GLY A 193 1.09 15.73 -7.57
N SER A 194 0.69 16.10 -8.76
CA SER A 194 -0.16 15.27 -9.62
C SER A 194 0.57 14.02 -10.10
N LEU A 195 -0.03 12.85 -9.87
CA LEU A 195 0.58 11.55 -10.13
C LEU A 195 -0.37 10.69 -10.99
N ASP A 196 -0.02 10.52 -12.25
CA ASP A 196 -0.74 9.66 -13.18
C ASP A 196 -0.24 8.20 -13.14
N GLU A 197 -0.94 7.31 -13.82
CA GLU A 197 -0.60 5.88 -13.83
C GLU A 197 0.73 5.61 -14.56
N LYS A 198 1.07 6.41 -15.57
CA LYS A 198 2.35 6.28 -16.29
C LYS A 198 3.52 6.63 -15.38
N MET A 199 3.39 7.69 -14.60
CA MET A 199 4.42 8.07 -13.62
C MET A 199 4.63 6.98 -12.56
N LYS A 200 3.54 6.34 -12.09
CA LYS A 200 3.64 5.21 -11.16
C LYS A 200 4.37 4.01 -11.77
N MET A 201 4.04 3.66 -13.01
CA MET A 201 4.71 2.56 -13.72
C MET A 201 6.20 2.86 -13.92
N LEU A 202 6.53 4.07 -14.36
CA LEU A 202 7.92 4.51 -14.52
C LEU A 202 8.68 4.47 -13.19
N ALA A 203 8.06 4.92 -12.10
CA ALA A 203 8.65 4.88 -10.78
C ALA A 203 9.03 3.46 -10.35
N ILE A 204 8.15 2.48 -10.56
CA ILE A 204 8.44 1.06 -10.29
C ILE A 204 9.57 0.55 -11.17
N ALA A 205 9.52 0.83 -12.48
CA ALA A 205 10.54 0.40 -13.42
C ALA A 205 11.92 1.00 -13.15
N GLU A 206 11.98 2.27 -12.73
CA GLU A 206 13.22 2.95 -12.38
C GLU A 206 13.79 2.55 -11.02
N LEU A 207 12.92 2.27 -10.04
CA LEU A 207 13.36 1.99 -8.67
C LEU A 207 13.79 0.55 -8.47
N TYR A 208 13.04 -0.41 -9.01
CA TYR A 208 13.24 -1.84 -8.74
C TYR A 208 14.01 -2.53 -9.87
N THR A 209 15.11 -1.94 -10.29
CA THR A 209 16.05 -2.58 -11.24
C THR A 209 17.00 -3.52 -10.51
N THR A 210 17.48 -4.55 -11.20
CA THR A 210 18.50 -5.47 -10.66
C THR A 210 19.72 -4.71 -10.17
N GLU A 211 20.22 -3.73 -10.94
CA GLU A 211 21.38 -2.91 -10.61
C GLU A 211 21.25 -2.19 -9.24
N LYS A 212 20.05 -1.68 -8.92
CA LYS A 212 19.79 -1.00 -7.64
C LYS A 212 19.57 -1.97 -6.49
N LEU A 213 18.95 -3.12 -6.79
CA LEU A 213 18.59 -4.09 -5.75
C LEU A 213 19.72 -5.09 -5.44
N GLU A 214 20.62 -5.39 -6.38
CA GLU A 214 21.65 -6.43 -6.20
C GLU A 214 22.58 -6.22 -4.99
N LYS A 215 22.72 -4.98 -4.53
CA LYS A 215 23.52 -4.61 -3.35
C LYS A 215 22.74 -4.69 -2.04
N THR A 216 21.45 -5.02 -2.09
CA THR A 216 20.57 -5.10 -0.93
C THR A 216 20.55 -6.51 -0.35
N GLU A 217 20.35 -6.62 0.96
CA GLU A 217 20.10 -7.92 1.61
C GLU A 217 18.78 -8.54 1.10
N TYR A 218 17.79 -7.70 0.80
CA TYR A 218 16.54 -8.11 0.18
C TYR A 218 16.76 -8.93 -1.09
N TYR A 219 17.62 -8.45 -2.00
CA TYR A 219 17.95 -9.18 -3.24
C TYR A 219 18.63 -10.52 -2.94
N GLY A 220 19.56 -10.53 -1.98
CA GLY A 220 20.20 -11.76 -1.52
C GLY A 220 19.21 -12.79 -0.98
N GLN A 221 18.17 -12.36 -0.27
CA GLN A 221 17.08 -13.24 0.20
C GLN A 221 16.27 -13.79 -0.97
N VAL A 222 15.84 -12.93 -1.91
CA VAL A 222 15.11 -13.36 -3.12
C VAL A 222 15.93 -14.38 -3.91
N LYS A 223 17.22 -14.14 -4.09
CA LYS A 223 18.12 -15.07 -4.82
C LYS A 223 18.18 -16.43 -4.13
N ARG A 224 18.34 -16.47 -2.80
CA ARG A 224 18.33 -17.73 -2.04
C ARG A 224 17.02 -18.50 -2.24
N VAL A 225 15.88 -17.82 -2.18
CA VAL A 225 14.55 -18.46 -2.41
C VAL A 225 14.47 -19.03 -3.83
N LEU A 226 14.93 -18.30 -4.84
CA LEU A 226 14.95 -18.81 -6.22
C LEU A 226 15.87 -20.04 -6.37
N GLU A 227 17.03 -20.06 -5.71
CA GLU A 227 17.92 -21.24 -5.70
C GLU A 227 17.27 -22.46 -5.03
N TYR A 228 16.45 -22.25 -3.99
CA TYR A 228 15.64 -23.32 -3.39
C TYR A 228 14.56 -23.84 -4.33
N LEU A 229 13.84 -22.92 -5.01
CA LEU A 229 12.82 -23.30 -5.98
C LEU A 229 13.42 -24.11 -7.14
N ASP A 230 14.58 -23.70 -7.65
CA ASP A 230 15.32 -24.47 -8.68
C ASP A 230 15.61 -25.92 -8.22
N LYS A 231 15.98 -26.10 -6.95
CA LYS A 231 16.23 -27.42 -6.40
C LYS A 231 14.95 -28.25 -6.27
N ILE A 232 13.85 -27.63 -5.85
CA ILE A 232 12.55 -28.32 -5.69
C ILE A 232 12.03 -28.80 -7.05
N ILE A 233 12.22 -28.04 -8.12
CA ILE A 233 11.80 -28.41 -9.48
C ILE A 233 12.70 -29.50 -10.06
N ALA A 234 13.99 -29.49 -9.73
CA ALA A 234 14.96 -30.48 -10.22
C ALA A 234 14.83 -31.86 -9.54
N TYR A 235 14.16 -31.96 -8.39
CA TYR A 235 13.98 -33.19 -7.62
C TYR A 235 12.51 -33.37 -7.26
N GLU A 236 11.97 -34.59 -7.43
CA GLU A 236 10.66 -34.96 -6.92
C GLU A 236 10.75 -35.11 -5.39
N TYR A 237 10.51 -34.04 -4.68
CA TYR A 237 10.42 -34.05 -3.22
C TYR A 237 9.03 -34.50 -2.76
N GLU A 238 8.97 -35.38 -1.75
CA GLU A 238 7.74 -35.61 -1.03
C GLU A 238 7.30 -34.36 -0.24
N LYS A 239 5.97 -34.21 -0.02
CA LYS A 239 5.42 -33.07 0.75
C LYS A 239 6.06 -32.85 2.12
N LYS A 240 6.60 -33.91 2.72
CA LYS A 240 7.29 -33.88 4.01
C LYS A 240 8.62 -33.13 3.92
N ASP A 241 9.39 -33.44 2.88
CA ASP A 241 10.73 -32.86 2.68
C ASP A 241 10.66 -31.35 2.42
N VAL A 242 9.64 -30.92 1.67
CA VAL A 242 9.40 -29.49 1.42
C VAL A 242 9.04 -28.74 2.72
N ARG A 243 8.30 -29.36 3.66
CA ARG A 243 7.94 -28.74 4.94
C ARG A 243 9.11 -28.61 5.90
N GLU A 244 10.12 -29.42 5.78
CA GLU A 244 11.34 -29.37 6.62
C GLU A 244 12.36 -28.36 6.09
N MET A 245 12.17 -27.84 4.85
CA MET A 245 13.03 -26.83 4.21
C MET A 245 12.59 -25.38 4.46
N PHE A 246 11.35 -25.18 4.94
CA PHE A 246 10.72 -23.88 5.27
C PHE A 246 10.24 -23.84 6.71
#